data_493a15391f3a48346ba5a653b6f60a1b
#
_entry.id   493a15391f3a48346ba5a653b6f60a1b
#
_cell.length_a   1.000
_cell.length_b   1.000
_cell.length_c   1.000
_cell.angle_alpha   90.00
_cell.angle_beta   90.00
_cell.angle_gamma   90.00
#
_symmetry.space_group_name_H-M   'P 1'
#
loop_
_entity.id
_entity.type
_entity.pdbx_description
1 polymer ?
#
loop_
_entity_poly.entity_id
_entity_poly.type
_entity_poly.pdbx_seq_one_letter_code
_entity_poly.pdbx_strand_id
1 'polypeptide(L)'
;MADASTEKFAPQFEALNLTAEDRHNLLPFFTNLDKPVFAVPFLPPEVIGALCSRTSRAKDDLRLIFLNEFLKPFLVEKTEYAGHISALIEFLHKHPLELIFANPKGREFYIKWLAQYGDDSIAQMAGTHLIYSALSQVAIKHLEDMRVGLAPIEKSTRYVDYGSKVAGKYRYYTDPTLADIGLREEYEKIMDNLFETYVTVAGKYLEVLKKQFPEEKEVVLKTKAYDTVRGLLPTSTLSQVSFFGNGQAFEYMVSRCLEHNLGEIRWAGEAALIELNRVVPAFLRRIDSQPSRLYRKYLSERGKRLRQSLMEVGWQKEIKSAEPGARLVDYDRDGEDKVIAGLIYPEIRESFTDVLGKVKKMSAANKEKILDGVLSDRSARWYKIPRAFENAHLRFEIVMNIGAWRDIHRHRMHTQFREKWGVYHGYDVPAELIETKLDQTYRQAIDKVGGLYEKIAAHDAELAQYAVTLVHRLRFIQYQNLRAFFWESELRTIAQGHPDYRKVEQEKVRLVKKIYPLLGKYILADMNDYSFARRETQSQIEQKEKELEDYFSQKAR
;
A
#
# COMPACT_ATOMS: atom_id res chain seq x y z
N MET A 1 -14.52 -24.95 -4.70
CA MET A 1 -13.21 -25.61 -4.88
C MET A 1 -12.39 -24.68 -5.72
N ALA A 2 -11.13 -24.37 -5.31
CA ALA A 2 -10.22 -23.62 -6.18
C ALA A 2 -10.10 -24.40 -7.49
N ASP A 3 -10.14 -23.71 -8.60
CA ASP A 3 -9.84 -24.33 -9.88
C ASP A 3 -8.38 -24.77 -9.86
N ALA A 4 -8.11 -26.08 -9.99
CA ALA A 4 -6.74 -26.61 -10.02
C ALA A 4 -5.85 -25.92 -11.08
N SER A 5 -6.47 -25.16 -11.99
CA SER A 5 -5.79 -24.41 -13.04
C SER A 5 -5.03 -23.18 -12.53
N THR A 6 -5.43 -22.58 -11.40
CA THR A 6 -4.78 -21.37 -10.85
C THR A 6 -3.71 -21.67 -9.82
N GLU A 7 -3.72 -22.82 -9.17
CA GLU A 7 -2.74 -23.19 -8.13
C GLU A 7 -1.28 -23.16 -8.65
N LYS A 8 -1.05 -23.43 -9.93
CA LYS A 8 0.27 -23.30 -10.55
C LYS A 8 0.85 -21.88 -10.49
N PHE A 9 0.02 -20.86 -10.27
CA PHE A 9 0.40 -19.45 -10.14
C PHE A 9 0.62 -19.01 -8.70
N ALA A 10 0.51 -19.94 -7.74
CA ALA A 10 0.79 -19.64 -6.34
C ALA A 10 2.24 -19.15 -6.19
N PRO A 11 2.49 -18.06 -5.42
CA PRO A 11 3.84 -17.66 -5.10
C PRO A 11 4.52 -18.69 -4.19
N GLN A 12 5.84 -18.75 -4.27
CA GLN A 12 6.62 -19.60 -3.38
C GLN A 12 6.39 -19.18 -1.92
N PHE A 13 5.98 -20.15 -1.10
CA PHE A 13 5.76 -19.99 0.32
C PHE A 13 6.35 -21.18 1.07
N GLU A 14 7.09 -20.90 2.13
CA GLU A 14 7.59 -21.93 3.03
C GLU A 14 6.62 -22.09 4.19
N ALA A 15 6.13 -23.32 4.39
CA ALA A 15 5.26 -23.64 5.49
C ALA A 15 5.95 -23.34 6.85
N LEU A 16 5.17 -22.86 7.82
CA LEU A 16 5.69 -22.51 9.13
C LEU A 16 6.15 -23.78 9.87
N ASN A 17 7.35 -23.72 10.45
CA ASN A 17 7.82 -24.77 11.31
C ASN A 17 7.20 -24.63 12.71
N LEU A 18 6.09 -25.33 12.93
CA LEU A 18 5.29 -25.27 14.16
C LEU A 18 5.27 -26.64 14.84
N THR A 19 5.49 -26.66 16.15
CA THR A 19 5.24 -27.85 16.97
C THR A 19 3.74 -28.17 17.03
N ALA A 20 3.38 -29.36 17.50
CA ALA A 20 1.96 -29.71 17.70
C ALA A 20 1.25 -28.76 18.68
N GLU A 21 1.96 -28.33 19.72
CA GLU A 21 1.47 -27.35 20.69
C GLU A 21 1.29 -25.97 20.07
N ASP A 22 2.28 -25.49 19.29
CA ASP A 22 2.16 -24.22 18.58
C ASP A 22 0.96 -24.21 17.63
N ARG A 23 0.74 -25.30 16.91
CA ARG A 23 -0.44 -25.47 16.03
C ARG A 23 -1.74 -25.45 16.82
N HIS A 24 -1.80 -26.16 17.93
CA HIS A 24 -2.96 -26.16 18.80
C HIS A 24 -3.26 -24.74 19.29
N ASN A 25 -2.26 -24.01 19.75
CA ASN A 25 -2.43 -22.66 20.28
C ASN A 25 -2.83 -21.63 19.21
N LEU A 26 -2.36 -21.78 17.96
CA LEU A 26 -2.60 -20.81 16.88
C LEU A 26 -3.91 -21.04 16.11
N LEU A 27 -4.32 -22.30 15.93
CA LEU A 27 -5.41 -22.67 15.02
C LEU A 27 -6.72 -21.93 15.28
N PRO A 28 -7.12 -21.61 16.53
CA PRO A 28 -8.36 -20.89 16.78
C PRO A 28 -8.39 -19.44 16.23
N PHE A 29 -7.23 -18.84 16.02
CA PHE A 29 -7.13 -17.42 15.65
C PHE A 29 -6.95 -17.18 14.15
N PHE A 30 -6.64 -18.21 13.36
CA PHE A 30 -6.36 -18.11 11.94
C PHE A 30 -7.13 -19.16 11.14
N THR A 31 -7.61 -18.82 9.97
CA THR A 31 -8.36 -19.76 9.13
C THR A 31 -7.50 -20.92 8.62
N ASN A 32 -6.19 -20.75 8.52
CA ASN A 32 -5.22 -21.81 8.27
C ASN A 32 -3.81 -21.45 8.76
N LEU A 33 -2.93 -22.46 8.89
CA LEU A 33 -1.54 -22.29 9.30
C LEU A 33 -0.53 -22.69 8.21
N ASP A 34 -0.97 -23.31 7.13
CA ASP A 34 -0.08 -23.98 6.16
C ASP A 34 -0.05 -23.29 4.79
N LYS A 35 -0.91 -22.30 4.56
CA LYS A 35 -1.01 -21.58 3.29
C LYS A 35 -0.57 -20.12 3.43
N PRO A 36 -0.13 -19.47 2.34
CA PRO A 36 0.29 -18.07 2.37
C PRO A 36 -0.85 -17.07 2.52
N VAL A 37 -2.11 -17.49 2.30
CA VAL A 37 -3.29 -16.61 2.45
C VAL A 37 -4.16 -17.14 3.58
N PHE A 38 -4.54 -16.27 4.50
CA PHE A 38 -5.40 -16.60 5.63
C PHE A 38 -6.17 -15.38 6.13
N ALA A 39 -7.32 -15.63 6.72
CA ALA A 39 -8.07 -14.61 7.44
C ALA A 39 -7.89 -14.74 8.94
N VAL A 40 -8.17 -13.66 9.67
CA VAL A 40 -8.15 -13.61 11.14
C VAL A 40 -9.58 -13.46 11.62
N PRO A 41 -10.25 -14.56 11.98
CA PRO A 41 -11.66 -14.53 12.36
C PRO A 41 -11.89 -13.88 13.72
N PHE A 42 -10.93 -14.02 14.64
CA PHE A 42 -11.10 -13.56 16.01
C PHE A 42 -9.76 -13.12 16.63
N LEU A 43 -9.58 -11.83 16.78
CA LEU A 43 -8.62 -11.20 17.69
C LEU A 43 -9.21 -9.87 18.14
N PRO A 44 -8.92 -9.41 19.37
CA PRO A 44 -9.30 -8.06 19.78
C PRO A 44 -8.76 -7.02 18.80
N PRO A 45 -9.56 -5.96 18.46
CA PRO A 45 -9.18 -5.00 17.43
C PRO A 45 -7.82 -4.31 17.66
N GLU A 46 -7.47 -4.00 18.90
CA GLU A 46 -6.18 -3.39 19.24
C GLU A 46 -5.02 -4.37 19.03
N VAL A 47 -5.21 -5.64 19.38
CA VAL A 47 -4.20 -6.70 19.23
C VAL A 47 -3.89 -6.93 17.75
N ILE A 48 -4.90 -7.11 16.90
CA ILE A 48 -4.66 -7.32 15.47
C ILE A 48 -4.09 -6.08 14.80
N GLY A 49 -4.49 -4.88 15.20
CA GLY A 49 -3.92 -3.62 14.71
C GLY A 49 -2.43 -3.49 15.06
N ALA A 50 -2.06 -3.76 16.31
CA ALA A 50 -0.68 -3.78 16.77
C ALA A 50 0.14 -4.86 16.04
N LEU A 51 -0.41 -6.07 15.90
CA LEU A 51 0.22 -7.20 15.23
C LEU A 51 0.51 -6.91 13.74
N CYS A 52 -0.44 -6.36 12.99
CA CYS A 52 -0.22 -5.96 11.61
C CYS A 52 0.87 -4.87 11.49
N SER A 53 0.86 -3.89 12.40
CA SER A 53 1.88 -2.85 12.45
C SER A 53 3.27 -3.42 12.78
N ARG A 54 3.37 -4.31 13.77
CA ARG A 54 4.61 -4.97 14.19
C ARG A 54 5.19 -5.82 13.05
N THR A 55 4.34 -6.61 12.41
CA THR A 55 4.73 -7.51 11.30
C THR A 55 5.25 -6.74 10.10
N SER A 56 4.75 -5.54 9.84
CA SER A 56 5.24 -4.70 8.73
C SER A 56 6.72 -4.31 8.85
N ARG A 57 7.32 -4.45 10.03
CA ARG A 57 8.71 -4.11 10.34
C ARG A 57 9.56 -5.33 10.75
N ALA A 58 8.99 -6.51 10.74
CA ALA A 58 9.64 -7.77 11.11
C ALA A 58 9.87 -8.65 9.89
N LYS A 59 10.83 -9.58 10.00
CA LYS A 59 11.14 -10.56 8.96
C LYS A 59 10.08 -11.68 8.92
N ASP A 60 9.61 -12.10 10.08
CA ASP A 60 8.79 -13.28 10.27
C ASP A 60 7.35 -13.11 9.76
N ASP A 61 6.66 -14.26 9.59
CA ASP A 61 5.24 -14.32 9.29
C ASP A 61 4.41 -13.79 10.47
N LEU A 62 3.25 -13.21 10.19
CA LEU A 62 2.35 -12.63 11.19
C LEU A 62 1.97 -13.64 12.27
N ARG A 63 1.73 -14.92 11.90
CA ARG A 63 1.35 -16.00 12.82
C ARG A 63 2.49 -16.32 13.79
N LEU A 64 3.75 -16.31 13.34
CA LEU A 64 4.91 -16.52 14.21
C LEU A 64 5.12 -15.35 15.17
N ILE A 65 4.92 -14.12 14.71
CA ILE A 65 5.00 -12.93 15.57
C ILE A 65 3.91 -12.99 16.64
N PHE A 66 2.68 -13.33 16.25
CA PHE A 66 1.58 -13.51 17.20
C PHE A 66 1.92 -14.59 18.25
N LEU A 67 2.40 -15.74 17.80
CA LEU A 67 2.79 -16.82 18.69
C LEU A 67 3.86 -16.40 19.69
N ASN A 68 4.96 -15.82 19.19
CA ASN A 68 6.16 -15.60 19.99
C ASN A 68 6.12 -14.33 20.84
N GLU A 69 5.49 -13.25 20.32
CA GLU A 69 5.50 -11.94 20.98
C GLU A 69 4.18 -11.64 21.73
N PHE A 70 3.04 -12.23 21.29
CA PHE A 70 1.72 -11.92 21.85
C PHE A 70 1.10 -13.08 22.64
N LEU A 71 1.39 -14.34 22.31
CA LEU A 71 0.71 -15.48 22.91
C LEU A 71 1.59 -16.24 23.92
N LYS A 72 2.79 -16.71 23.53
CA LYS A 72 3.70 -17.47 24.40
C LYS A 72 4.05 -16.75 25.70
N PRO A 73 4.34 -15.45 25.73
CA PRO A 73 4.64 -14.78 26.99
C PRO A 73 3.52 -14.94 28.03
N PHE A 74 2.25 -14.88 27.61
CA PHE A 74 1.10 -15.04 28.50
C PHE A 74 0.85 -16.50 28.90
N LEU A 75 1.23 -17.49 28.06
CA LEU A 75 1.06 -18.90 28.38
C LEU A 75 2.13 -19.43 29.36
N VAL A 76 3.34 -18.86 29.31
CA VAL A 76 4.48 -19.28 30.14
C VAL A 76 4.47 -18.60 31.52
N GLU A 77 4.02 -17.35 31.60
CA GLU A 77 3.88 -16.67 32.86
C GLU A 77 2.75 -17.33 33.68
N LYS A 78 3.08 -17.84 34.87
CA LYS A 78 2.12 -18.44 35.84
C LYS A 78 1.23 -17.33 36.43
N THR A 79 0.59 -16.55 35.58
CA THR A 79 -0.35 -15.48 35.94
C THR A 79 -1.78 -16.00 35.85
N GLU A 80 -2.70 -15.37 36.53
CA GLU A 80 -4.15 -15.61 36.41
C GLU A 80 -4.62 -15.58 34.96
N TYR A 81 -4.00 -14.72 34.13
CA TYR A 81 -4.29 -14.56 32.70
C TYR A 81 -3.93 -15.80 31.85
N ALA A 82 -2.87 -16.55 32.19
CA ALA A 82 -2.47 -17.74 31.46
C ALA A 82 -3.57 -18.82 31.47
N GLY A 83 -4.22 -19.02 32.63
CA GLY A 83 -5.36 -19.93 32.77
C GLY A 83 -6.55 -19.52 31.89
N HIS A 84 -6.85 -18.24 31.83
CA HIS A 84 -7.95 -17.71 31.01
C HIS A 84 -7.68 -17.86 29.50
N ILE A 85 -6.45 -17.60 29.04
CA ILE A 85 -6.09 -17.77 27.63
C ILE A 85 -6.13 -19.24 27.22
N SER A 86 -5.58 -20.15 28.04
CA SER A 86 -5.64 -21.57 27.78
C SER A 86 -7.10 -22.07 27.74
N ALA A 87 -7.95 -21.63 28.67
CA ALA A 87 -9.36 -21.95 28.67
C ALA A 87 -10.10 -21.41 27.43
N LEU A 88 -9.74 -20.22 26.96
CA LEU A 88 -10.28 -19.66 25.72
C LEU A 88 -9.86 -20.49 24.50
N ILE A 89 -8.61 -20.90 24.39
CA ILE A 89 -8.11 -21.76 23.31
C ILE A 89 -8.89 -23.07 23.28
N GLU A 90 -9.02 -23.75 24.43
CA GLU A 90 -9.80 -24.98 24.55
C GLU A 90 -11.28 -24.80 24.22
N PHE A 91 -11.87 -23.68 24.65
CA PHE A 91 -13.24 -23.34 24.30
C PHE A 91 -13.42 -23.18 22.78
N LEU A 92 -12.51 -22.46 22.11
CA LEU A 92 -12.56 -22.23 20.67
C LEU A 92 -12.32 -23.51 19.85
N HIS A 93 -11.52 -24.46 20.36
CA HIS A 93 -11.41 -25.79 19.74
C HIS A 93 -12.70 -26.61 19.84
N LYS A 94 -13.37 -26.56 20.98
CA LYS A 94 -14.67 -27.25 21.18
C LYS A 94 -15.83 -26.59 20.44
N HIS A 95 -15.74 -25.26 20.27
CA HIS A 95 -16.76 -24.43 19.64
C HIS A 95 -16.14 -23.60 18.51
N PRO A 96 -15.85 -24.22 17.33
CA PRO A 96 -15.25 -23.51 16.23
C PRO A 96 -16.04 -22.25 15.85
N LEU A 97 -15.35 -21.16 15.62
CA LEU A 97 -15.98 -19.86 15.29
C LEU A 97 -16.92 -19.97 14.07
N GLU A 98 -16.63 -20.88 13.14
CA GLU A 98 -17.49 -21.17 11.99
C GLU A 98 -18.91 -21.57 12.40
N LEU A 99 -19.09 -22.28 13.52
CA LEU A 99 -20.40 -22.62 14.07
C LEU A 99 -21.10 -21.43 14.72
N ILE A 100 -20.33 -20.55 15.39
CA ILE A 100 -20.87 -19.32 15.99
C ILE A 100 -21.34 -18.36 14.89
N PHE A 101 -20.55 -18.21 13.82
CA PHE A 101 -20.90 -17.39 12.66
C PHE A 101 -21.97 -18.02 11.76
N ALA A 102 -22.23 -19.30 11.90
CA ALA A 102 -23.31 -20.01 11.20
C ALA A 102 -24.71 -19.76 11.78
N ASN A 103 -24.90 -18.68 12.59
CA ASN A 103 -26.22 -18.34 13.13
C ASN A 103 -27.26 -18.26 12.00
N PRO A 104 -28.25 -19.19 11.97
CA PRO A 104 -29.21 -19.27 10.87
C PRO A 104 -30.01 -17.98 10.68
N LYS A 105 -30.37 -17.29 11.76
CA LYS A 105 -31.13 -16.03 11.71
C LYS A 105 -30.32 -14.89 11.11
N GLY A 106 -29.03 -14.77 11.47
CA GLY A 106 -28.14 -13.79 10.87
C GLY A 106 -27.95 -14.03 9.38
N ARG A 107 -27.70 -15.29 8.97
CA ARG A 107 -27.59 -15.67 7.55
C ARG A 107 -28.87 -15.44 6.77
N GLU A 108 -30.04 -15.81 7.32
CA GLU A 108 -31.33 -15.58 6.70
C GLU A 108 -31.58 -14.09 6.48
N PHE A 109 -31.28 -13.26 7.48
CA PHE A 109 -31.40 -11.82 7.38
C PHE A 109 -30.50 -11.25 6.26
N TYR A 110 -29.21 -11.63 6.21
CA TYR A 110 -28.29 -11.19 5.17
C TYR A 110 -28.72 -11.66 3.77
N ILE A 111 -29.17 -12.91 3.65
CA ILE A 111 -29.64 -13.45 2.37
C ILE A 111 -30.85 -12.66 1.88
N LYS A 112 -31.80 -12.38 2.76
CA LYS A 112 -33.02 -11.66 2.41
C LYS A 112 -32.74 -10.22 2.00
N TRP A 113 -31.99 -9.48 2.79
CA TRP A 113 -31.80 -8.05 2.57
C TRP A 113 -30.70 -7.74 1.55
N LEU A 114 -29.57 -8.43 1.61
CA LEU A 114 -28.48 -8.22 0.68
C LEU A 114 -28.78 -8.78 -0.72
N ALA A 115 -29.37 -9.97 -0.79
CA ALA A 115 -29.64 -10.64 -2.06
C ALA A 115 -30.92 -10.16 -2.76
N GLN A 116 -31.97 -9.79 -2.01
CA GLN A 116 -33.25 -9.38 -2.60
C GLN A 116 -33.34 -7.88 -2.85
N TYR A 117 -32.78 -7.06 -1.97
CA TYR A 117 -32.92 -5.59 -2.04
C TYR A 117 -31.64 -4.87 -2.46
N GLY A 118 -30.50 -5.59 -2.60
CA GLY A 118 -29.22 -4.98 -2.99
C GLY A 118 -28.69 -3.97 -1.96
N ASP A 119 -29.07 -4.11 -0.68
CA ASP A 119 -28.65 -3.21 0.39
C ASP A 119 -27.19 -3.53 0.79
N ASP A 120 -26.27 -2.89 0.10
CA ASP A 120 -24.83 -3.00 0.35
C ASP A 120 -24.40 -2.39 1.69
N SER A 121 -25.25 -1.58 2.34
CA SER A 121 -24.96 -0.97 3.64
C SER A 121 -24.69 -2.03 4.71
N ILE A 122 -25.39 -3.16 4.66
CA ILE A 122 -25.19 -4.27 5.59
C ILE A 122 -23.77 -4.84 5.46
N ALA A 123 -23.28 -5.00 4.22
CA ALA A 123 -21.94 -5.51 3.96
C ALA A 123 -20.83 -4.52 4.37
N GLN A 124 -21.16 -3.24 4.55
CA GLN A 124 -20.22 -2.24 5.05
C GLN A 124 -20.06 -2.26 6.59
N MET A 125 -21.03 -2.82 7.31
CA MET A 125 -21.02 -2.85 8.78
C MET A 125 -20.20 -3.99 9.39
N ALA A 126 -19.78 -4.98 8.58
CA ALA A 126 -18.95 -6.09 9.02
C ALA A 126 -17.63 -6.09 8.26
N GLY A 127 -16.54 -6.42 8.96
CA GLY A 127 -15.20 -6.47 8.38
C GLY A 127 -14.34 -7.54 9.02
N THR A 128 -13.28 -7.92 8.32
CA THR A 128 -12.29 -8.87 8.80
C THR A 128 -10.89 -8.52 8.30
N HIS A 129 -9.89 -9.24 8.79
CA HIS A 129 -8.51 -9.13 8.31
C HIS A 129 -8.17 -10.30 7.40
N LEU A 130 -7.61 -9.97 6.24
CA LEU A 130 -7.08 -10.94 5.27
C LEU A 130 -5.59 -10.67 5.08
N ILE A 131 -4.77 -11.70 5.21
CA ILE A 131 -3.33 -11.60 5.13
C ILE A 131 -2.80 -12.45 3.99
N TYR A 132 -1.88 -11.89 3.22
CA TYR A 132 -1.05 -12.59 2.25
C TYR A 132 0.39 -12.55 2.77
N SER A 133 0.96 -13.69 3.12
CA SER A 133 2.35 -13.81 3.61
C SER A 133 3.38 -13.67 2.49
N ALA A 134 3.00 -14.04 1.27
CA ALA A 134 3.83 -13.92 0.10
C ALA A 134 2.99 -13.50 -1.11
N LEU A 135 3.27 -12.32 -1.65
CA LEU A 135 2.63 -11.81 -2.86
C LEU A 135 3.57 -10.80 -3.52
N SER A 136 3.63 -10.78 -4.85
CA SER A 136 4.46 -9.81 -5.57
C SER A 136 3.98 -8.37 -5.39
N GLN A 137 4.87 -7.39 -5.62
CA GLN A 137 4.47 -5.99 -5.61
C GLN A 137 3.46 -5.66 -6.71
N VAL A 138 3.52 -6.37 -7.84
CA VAL A 138 2.54 -6.25 -8.94
C VAL A 138 1.14 -6.60 -8.41
N ALA A 139 1.00 -7.76 -7.79
CA ALA A 139 -0.28 -8.21 -7.27
C ALA A 139 -0.75 -7.39 -6.04
N ILE A 140 0.16 -7.05 -5.10
CA ILE A 140 -0.18 -6.19 -3.95
C ILE A 140 -0.77 -4.87 -4.43
N LYS A 141 -0.15 -4.19 -5.41
CA LYS A 141 -0.64 -2.88 -5.87
C LYS A 141 -1.94 -2.99 -6.66
N HIS A 142 -2.19 -4.10 -7.33
CA HIS A 142 -3.51 -4.38 -7.91
C HIS A 142 -4.59 -4.48 -6.83
N LEU A 143 -4.32 -5.22 -5.73
CA LEU A 143 -5.26 -5.33 -4.60
C LEU A 143 -5.47 -3.98 -3.90
N GLU A 144 -4.42 -3.19 -3.70
CA GLU A 144 -4.49 -1.87 -3.08
C GLU A 144 -5.22 -0.82 -3.94
N ASP A 145 -5.33 -1.01 -5.25
CA ASP A 145 -6.12 -0.14 -6.13
C ASP A 145 -7.63 -0.10 -5.76
N MET A 146 -8.09 -1.05 -4.94
CA MET A 146 -9.47 -1.09 -4.41
C MET A 146 -9.76 -0.05 -3.31
N ARG A 147 -8.89 0.81 -3.03
CA ARG A 147 -8.80 1.91 -2.06
C ARG A 147 -9.95 2.14 -1.07
N VAL A 148 -11.21 2.11 -1.51
CA VAL A 148 -12.38 2.38 -0.67
C VAL A 148 -12.79 1.10 0.05
N GLY A 149 -12.93 1.18 1.38
CA GLY A 149 -13.32 0.06 2.23
C GLY A 149 -12.20 -0.95 2.54
N LEU A 150 -10.99 -0.80 1.97
CA LEU A 150 -9.80 -1.58 2.30
C LEU A 150 -8.73 -0.72 2.94
N ALA A 151 -8.07 -1.23 3.97
CA ALA A 151 -6.94 -0.61 4.65
C ALA A 151 -5.74 -1.57 4.63
N PRO A 152 -4.74 -1.34 3.75
CA PRO A 152 -3.56 -2.19 3.68
C PRO A 152 -2.45 -1.76 4.64
N ILE A 153 -1.71 -2.75 5.16
CA ILE A 153 -0.39 -2.56 5.76
C ILE A 153 0.57 -3.56 5.11
N GLU A 154 1.56 -3.04 4.38
CA GLU A 154 2.59 -3.85 3.73
C GLU A 154 3.85 -3.99 4.60
N LYS A 155 4.57 -5.09 4.43
CA LYS A 155 5.93 -5.26 4.95
C LYS A 155 6.86 -4.25 4.27
N SER A 156 7.59 -3.51 5.09
CA SER A 156 8.37 -2.35 4.63
C SER A 156 9.69 -2.77 3.98
N THR A 157 9.94 -2.31 2.75
CA THR A 157 11.25 -2.43 2.08
C THR A 157 12.33 -1.51 2.67
N ARG A 158 11.99 -0.68 3.65
CA ARG A 158 12.88 0.26 4.33
C ARG A 158 13.46 -0.29 5.64
N TYR A 159 12.79 -1.27 6.25
CA TYR A 159 13.17 -1.82 7.56
C TYR A 159 13.53 -3.29 7.51
N VAL A 160 12.98 -4.02 6.55
CA VAL A 160 13.18 -5.47 6.43
C VAL A 160 14.27 -5.75 5.41
N ASP A 161 15.21 -6.59 5.79
CA ASP A 161 16.20 -7.13 4.86
C ASP A 161 15.55 -8.14 3.91
N TYR A 162 15.55 -7.81 2.63
CA TYR A 162 15.08 -8.69 1.56
C TYR A 162 16.17 -9.60 0.97
N GLY A 163 17.43 -9.40 1.34
CA GLY A 163 18.57 -10.18 0.85
C GLY A 163 18.66 -11.60 1.38
N SER A 164 17.87 -11.97 2.39
CA SER A 164 17.88 -13.34 2.93
C SER A 164 17.10 -14.29 2.04
N LYS A 165 17.70 -15.47 1.77
CA LYS A 165 17.06 -16.57 1.03
C LYS A 165 16.08 -17.35 1.92
N VAL A 166 15.01 -17.85 1.30
CA VAL A 166 14.04 -18.78 1.89
C VAL A 166 14.10 -20.06 1.07
N ALA A 167 14.29 -21.21 1.69
CA ALA A 167 14.51 -22.48 1.02
C ALA A 167 15.59 -22.42 -0.10
N GLY A 168 16.66 -21.68 0.13
CA GLY A 168 17.78 -21.52 -0.80
C GLY A 168 17.55 -20.54 -1.97
N LYS A 169 16.37 -19.92 -2.09
CA LYS A 169 16.02 -18.96 -3.15
C LYS A 169 15.73 -17.57 -2.60
N TYR A 170 16.00 -16.53 -3.40
CA TYR A 170 15.55 -15.18 -3.10
C TYR A 170 14.02 -15.08 -3.22
N ARG A 171 13.43 -14.11 -2.52
CA ARG A 171 11.98 -13.93 -2.42
C ARG A 171 11.44 -13.10 -3.58
N TYR A 172 11.29 -13.72 -4.75
CA TYR A 172 10.61 -13.12 -5.90
C TYR A 172 9.67 -14.12 -6.56
N TYR A 173 8.66 -13.61 -7.20
CA TYR A 173 7.70 -14.39 -7.98
C TYR A 173 8.25 -14.72 -9.36
N THR A 174 8.11 -15.97 -9.78
CA THR A 174 8.37 -16.42 -11.14
C THR A 174 7.07 -16.95 -11.74
N ASP A 175 6.53 -16.22 -12.71
CA ASP A 175 5.31 -16.67 -13.38
C ASP A 175 5.60 -17.93 -14.22
N PRO A 176 4.82 -19.01 -14.06
CA PRO A 176 5.06 -20.26 -14.79
C PRO A 176 4.99 -20.11 -16.31
N THR A 177 4.24 -19.13 -16.83
CA THR A 177 4.15 -18.87 -18.28
C THR A 177 5.45 -18.37 -18.91
N LEU A 178 6.41 -17.92 -18.10
CA LEU A 178 7.77 -17.60 -18.59
C LEU A 178 8.47 -18.82 -19.19
N ALA A 179 8.15 -20.03 -18.74
CA ALA A 179 8.66 -21.26 -19.32
C ALA A 179 8.09 -21.52 -20.72
N ASP A 180 6.81 -21.18 -20.93
CA ASP A 180 6.12 -21.37 -22.20
C ASP A 180 6.71 -20.52 -23.34
N ILE A 181 7.33 -19.39 -22.97
CA ILE A 181 8.01 -18.47 -23.91
C ILE A 181 9.54 -18.59 -23.88
N GLY A 182 10.08 -19.58 -23.15
CA GLY A 182 11.53 -19.87 -23.08
C GLY A 182 12.37 -18.83 -22.34
N LEU A 183 11.77 -17.97 -21.51
CA LEU A 183 12.47 -16.87 -20.82
C LEU A 183 12.64 -17.10 -19.32
N ARG A 184 12.22 -18.23 -18.77
CA ARG A 184 12.26 -18.49 -17.32
C ARG A 184 13.68 -18.46 -16.74
N GLU A 185 14.64 -19.16 -17.37
CA GLU A 185 16.01 -19.24 -16.87
C GLU A 185 16.72 -17.88 -16.92
N GLU A 186 16.51 -17.13 -18.00
CA GLU A 186 17.07 -15.77 -18.13
C GLU A 186 16.47 -14.83 -17.07
N TYR A 187 15.16 -14.94 -16.85
CA TYR A 187 14.46 -14.18 -15.82
C TYR A 187 15.01 -14.48 -14.43
N GLU A 188 15.05 -15.75 -14.01
CA GLU A 188 15.54 -16.17 -12.70
C GLU A 188 17.01 -15.71 -12.48
N LYS A 189 17.87 -15.85 -13.49
CA LYS A 189 19.26 -15.37 -13.43
C LYS A 189 19.37 -13.86 -13.22
N ILE A 190 18.54 -13.07 -13.88
CA ILE A 190 18.55 -11.60 -13.72
C ILE A 190 17.98 -11.20 -12.36
N MET A 191 16.90 -11.86 -11.91
CA MET A 191 16.33 -11.61 -10.58
C MET A 191 17.33 -11.95 -9.47
N ASP A 192 17.99 -13.11 -9.54
CA ASP A 192 19.05 -13.49 -8.59
C ASP A 192 20.17 -12.46 -8.57
N ASN A 193 20.63 -12.00 -9.74
CA ASN A 193 21.66 -10.96 -9.83
C ASN A 193 21.24 -9.63 -9.17
N LEU A 194 19.97 -9.24 -9.29
CA LEU A 194 19.44 -8.05 -8.61
C LEU A 194 19.50 -8.18 -7.10
N PHE A 195 19.10 -9.33 -6.55
CA PHE A 195 19.16 -9.56 -5.09
C PHE A 195 20.59 -9.70 -4.59
N GLU A 196 21.50 -10.35 -5.32
CA GLU A 196 22.92 -10.43 -4.98
C GLU A 196 23.56 -9.02 -4.98
N THR A 197 23.21 -8.20 -5.97
CA THR A 197 23.64 -6.81 -6.04
C THR A 197 23.07 -6.00 -4.88
N TYR A 198 21.79 -6.19 -4.53
CA TYR A 198 21.16 -5.56 -3.36
C TYR A 198 21.94 -5.88 -2.07
N VAL A 199 22.26 -7.14 -1.81
CA VAL A 199 23.02 -7.57 -0.62
C VAL A 199 24.42 -6.94 -0.63
N THR A 200 25.10 -7.01 -1.78
CA THR A 200 26.48 -6.53 -1.92
C THR A 200 26.58 -5.01 -1.74
N VAL A 201 25.71 -4.26 -2.41
CA VAL A 201 25.73 -2.79 -2.36
C VAL A 201 25.26 -2.30 -1.00
N ALA A 202 24.22 -2.93 -0.40
CA ALA A 202 23.77 -2.59 0.95
C ALA A 202 24.87 -2.78 1.99
N GLY A 203 25.58 -3.93 1.94
CA GLY A 203 26.69 -4.21 2.85
C GLY A 203 27.83 -3.23 2.71
N LYS A 204 28.30 -2.99 1.48
CA LYS A 204 29.39 -2.01 1.22
C LYS A 204 28.99 -0.60 1.65
N TYR A 205 27.77 -0.18 1.36
CA TYR A 205 27.31 1.15 1.74
C TYR A 205 27.15 1.29 3.25
N LEU A 206 26.69 0.24 3.95
CA LEU A 206 26.61 0.23 5.41
C LEU A 206 28.00 0.42 6.06
N GLU A 207 29.06 -0.21 5.52
CA GLU A 207 30.42 -0.01 6.02
C GLU A 207 30.92 1.42 5.79
N VAL A 208 30.54 2.06 4.68
CA VAL A 208 30.84 3.50 4.47
C VAL A 208 30.09 4.35 5.50
N LEU A 209 28.80 4.08 5.74
CA LEU A 209 28.01 4.81 6.72
C LEU A 209 28.56 4.69 8.14
N LYS A 210 29.01 3.49 8.57
CA LYS A 210 29.64 3.27 9.88
C LYS A 210 30.90 4.11 10.06
N LYS A 211 31.69 4.28 8.99
CA LYS A 211 32.90 5.12 9.02
C LYS A 211 32.59 6.61 9.03
N GLN A 212 31.59 7.04 8.28
CA GLN A 212 31.18 8.45 8.20
C GLN A 212 30.43 8.93 9.45
N PHE A 213 29.68 8.02 10.09
CA PHE A 213 28.78 8.33 11.23
C PHE A 213 28.98 7.31 12.36
N PRO A 214 30.18 7.27 12.99
CA PRO A 214 30.47 6.25 14.01
C PRO A 214 29.63 6.36 15.28
N GLU A 215 29.05 7.53 15.55
CA GLU A 215 28.18 7.76 16.72
C GLU A 215 26.72 7.37 16.48
N GLU A 216 26.34 7.04 15.23
CA GLU A 216 24.96 6.68 14.91
C GLU A 216 24.66 5.22 15.28
N LYS A 217 23.43 4.97 15.73
CA LYS A 217 22.95 3.63 16.02
C LYS A 217 22.92 2.75 14.76
N GLU A 218 23.38 1.52 14.87
CA GLU A 218 23.43 0.59 13.73
C GLU A 218 22.09 0.41 13.02
N VAL A 219 20.97 0.43 13.77
CA VAL A 219 19.62 0.32 13.20
C VAL A 219 19.29 1.50 12.27
N VAL A 220 19.77 2.71 12.59
CA VAL A 220 19.58 3.90 11.76
C VAL A 220 20.40 3.78 10.48
N LEU A 221 21.66 3.35 10.60
CA LEU A 221 22.57 3.15 9.46
C LEU A 221 22.06 2.04 8.53
N LYS A 222 21.59 0.90 9.06
CA LYS A 222 20.97 -0.18 8.28
C LYS A 222 19.72 0.32 7.54
N THR A 223 18.86 1.09 8.21
CA THR A 223 17.67 1.67 7.58
C THR A 223 18.06 2.59 6.42
N LYS A 224 19.06 3.45 6.60
CA LYS A 224 19.57 4.32 5.52
C LYS A 224 20.13 3.49 4.36
N ALA A 225 20.89 2.44 4.65
CA ALA A 225 21.42 1.56 3.61
C ALA A 225 20.31 0.89 2.80
N TYR A 226 19.31 0.30 3.47
CA TYR A 226 18.17 -0.32 2.78
C TYR A 226 17.33 0.69 1.99
N ASP A 227 17.07 1.87 2.53
CA ASP A 227 16.37 2.95 1.80
C ASP A 227 17.09 3.31 0.51
N THR A 228 18.42 3.40 0.54
CA THR A 228 19.25 3.78 -0.62
C THR A 228 19.26 2.69 -1.69
N VAL A 229 19.33 1.40 -1.31
CA VAL A 229 19.47 0.29 -2.29
C VAL A 229 18.15 -0.40 -2.66
N ARG A 230 17.02 -0.10 -2.00
CA ARG A 230 15.73 -0.76 -2.26
C ARG A 230 15.27 -0.69 -3.71
N GLY A 231 15.82 0.27 -4.46
CA GLY A 231 15.54 0.41 -5.89
C GLY A 231 15.93 -0.79 -6.73
N LEU A 232 16.90 -1.62 -6.27
CA LEU A 232 17.29 -2.88 -6.93
C LEU A 232 16.24 -3.98 -6.82
N LEU A 233 15.33 -3.91 -5.84
CA LEU A 233 14.30 -4.93 -5.68
C LEU A 233 13.34 -4.92 -6.88
N PRO A 234 13.12 -6.07 -7.54
CA PRO A 234 12.16 -6.15 -8.63
C PRO A 234 10.72 -6.06 -8.11
N THR A 235 9.80 -5.70 -8.97
CA THR A 235 8.36 -5.66 -8.67
C THR A 235 7.76 -7.05 -8.43
N SER A 236 8.47 -8.09 -8.84
CA SER A 236 8.19 -9.49 -8.46
C SER A 236 8.58 -9.82 -7.02
N THR A 237 9.26 -8.93 -6.28
CA THR A 237 9.63 -9.17 -4.87
C THR A 237 8.40 -9.57 -4.06
N LEU A 238 8.48 -10.76 -3.43
CA LEU A 238 7.43 -11.28 -2.57
C LEU A 238 7.46 -10.59 -1.21
N SER A 239 6.33 -10.07 -0.83
CA SER A 239 6.13 -9.34 0.43
C SER A 239 4.86 -9.79 1.13
N GLN A 240 4.77 -9.52 2.43
CA GLN A 240 3.53 -9.70 3.17
C GLN A 240 2.70 -8.42 3.12
N VAL A 241 1.40 -8.59 2.97
CA VAL A 241 0.41 -7.51 3.10
C VAL A 241 -0.77 -7.98 3.94
N SER A 242 -1.19 -7.15 4.87
CA SER A 242 -2.39 -7.34 5.68
C SER A 242 -3.44 -6.33 5.23
N PHE A 243 -4.66 -6.81 4.96
CA PHE A 243 -5.81 -5.97 4.65
C PHE A 243 -6.83 -6.04 5.78
N PHE A 244 -7.32 -4.90 6.25
CA PHE A 244 -8.61 -4.82 6.89
C PHE A 244 -9.63 -4.34 5.86
N GLY A 245 -10.76 -5.02 5.75
CA GLY A 245 -11.79 -4.63 4.79
C GLY A 245 -13.19 -5.01 5.25
N ASN A 246 -14.19 -4.26 4.77
CA ASN A 246 -15.58 -4.65 4.92
C ASN A 246 -16.00 -5.66 3.83
N GLY A 247 -17.16 -6.30 4.02
CA GLY A 247 -17.65 -7.34 3.12
C GLY A 247 -17.82 -6.87 1.67
N GLN A 248 -18.32 -5.65 1.45
CA GLN A 248 -18.50 -5.08 0.12
C GLN A 248 -17.14 -4.88 -0.59
N ALA A 249 -16.14 -4.36 0.13
CA ALA A 249 -14.81 -4.13 -0.42
C ALA A 249 -14.11 -5.43 -0.80
N PHE A 250 -14.24 -6.47 0.02
CA PHE A 250 -13.70 -7.79 -0.30
C PHE A 250 -14.42 -8.46 -1.48
N GLU A 251 -15.74 -8.36 -1.57
CA GLU A 251 -16.50 -8.85 -2.74
C GLU A 251 -15.99 -8.19 -4.04
N TYR A 252 -15.81 -6.87 -4.02
CA TYR A 252 -15.30 -6.12 -5.15
C TYR A 252 -13.85 -6.49 -5.48
N MET A 253 -12.98 -6.59 -4.47
CA MET A 253 -11.58 -7.00 -4.64
C MET A 253 -11.50 -8.37 -5.31
N VAL A 254 -12.16 -9.38 -4.76
CA VAL A 254 -12.16 -10.75 -5.31
C VAL A 254 -12.68 -10.75 -6.74
N SER A 255 -13.82 -10.10 -7.00
CA SER A 255 -14.42 -10.04 -8.33
C SER A 255 -13.48 -9.45 -9.38
N ARG A 256 -12.67 -8.47 -9.03
CA ARG A 256 -11.69 -7.89 -9.95
C ARG A 256 -10.45 -8.77 -10.18
N CYS A 257 -10.10 -9.60 -9.21
CA CYS A 257 -8.98 -10.51 -9.33
C CYS A 257 -9.29 -11.70 -10.26
N LEU A 258 -10.48 -12.27 -10.16
CA LEU A 258 -10.84 -13.54 -10.81
C LEU A 258 -10.74 -13.52 -12.36
N GLU A 259 -10.86 -12.36 -12.98
CA GLU A 259 -10.76 -12.20 -14.45
C GLU A 259 -9.50 -11.43 -14.89
N HIS A 260 -8.51 -11.30 -14.01
CA HIS A 260 -7.28 -10.61 -14.35
C HIS A 260 -6.41 -11.42 -15.31
N ASN A 261 -5.67 -10.77 -16.21
CA ASN A 261 -4.80 -11.45 -17.18
C ASN A 261 -3.63 -12.19 -16.50
N LEU A 262 -3.08 -11.63 -15.40
CA LEU A 262 -1.99 -12.26 -14.65
C LEU A 262 -2.51 -13.38 -13.75
N GLY A 263 -1.87 -14.55 -13.84
CA GLY A 263 -2.24 -15.75 -13.10
C GLY A 263 -2.12 -15.59 -11.59
N GLU A 264 -1.07 -14.94 -11.10
CA GLU A 264 -0.87 -14.66 -9.67
C GLU A 264 -2.05 -13.87 -9.08
N ILE A 265 -2.58 -12.88 -9.81
CA ILE A 265 -3.70 -12.06 -9.32
C ILE A 265 -4.99 -12.88 -9.30
N ARG A 266 -5.23 -13.75 -10.29
CA ARG A 266 -6.37 -14.68 -10.22
C ARG A 266 -6.27 -15.62 -9.04
N TRP A 267 -5.09 -16.24 -8.86
CA TRP A 267 -4.81 -17.09 -7.71
C TRP A 267 -5.04 -16.34 -6.38
N ALA A 268 -4.55 -15.11 -6.26
CA ALA A 268 -4.74 -14.30 -5.06
C ALA A 268 -6.23 -14.05 -4.75
N GLY A 269 -7.05 -13.81 -5.79
CA GLY A 269 -8.50 -13.68 -5.65
C GLY A 269 -9.19 -14.97 -5.20
N GLU A 270 -8.83 -16.11 -5.77
CA GLU A 270 -9.39 -17.42 -5.40
C GLU A 270 -8.99 -17.84 -3.99
N ALA A 271 -7.72 -17.67 -3.64
CA ALA A 271 -7.23 -17.94 -2.30
C ALA A 271 -7.93 -17.06 -1.24
N ALA A 272 -8.13 -15.77 -1.55
CA ALA A 272 -8.92 -14.87 -0.71
C ALA A 272 -10.36 -15.34 -0.55
N LEU A 273 -11.01 -15.74 -1.65
CA LEU A 273 -12.40 -16.21 -1.63
C LEU A 273 -12.57 -17.43 -0.71
N ILE A 274 -11.62 -18.36 -0.77
CA ILE A 274 -11.62 -19.57 0.09
C ILE A 274 -11.57 -19.16 1.56
N GLU A 275 -10.61 -18.33 1.95
CA GLU A 275 -10.39 -17.97 3.35
C GLU A 275 -11.49 -17.03 3.90
N LEU A 276 -11.93 -16.07 3.09
CA LEU A 276 -13.02 -15.16 3.47
C LEU A 276 -14.36 -15.86 3.59
N ASN A 277 -14.63 -16.91 2.78
CA ASN A 277 -15.84 -17.72 2.90
C ASN A 277 -15.94 -18.47 4.25
N ARG A 278 -14.84 -18.68 4.94
CA ARG A 278 -14.83 -19.26 6.29
C ARG A 278 -15.27 -18.25 7.36
N VAL A 279 -15.14 -16.95 7.08
CA VAL A 279 -15.41 -15.87 8.05
C VAL A 279 -16.68 -15.08 7.68
N VAL A 280 -16.81 -14.66 6.43
CA VAL A 280 -17.89 -13.76 5.96
C VAL A 280 -18.62 -14.28 4.70
N PRO A 281 -19.06 -15.55 4.67
CA PRO A 281 -19.58 -16.20 3.47
C PRO A 281 -20.82 -15.49 2.89
N ALA A 282 -21.65 -14.90 3.73
CA ALA A 282 -22.86 -14.22 3.29
C ALA A 282 -22.57 -13.03 2.36
N PHE A 283 -21.47 -12.29 2.61
CA PHE A 283 -21.11 -11.10 1.83
C PHE A 283 -20.49 -11.44 0.48
N LEU A 284 -19.90 -12.62 0.32
CA LEU A 284 -19.22 -13.04 -0.91
C LEU A 284 -20.12 -13.87 -1.85
N ARG A 285 -21.32 -14.19 -1.41
CA ARG A 285 -22.25 -15.08 -2.14
C ARG A 285 -22.57 -14.59 -3.55
N ARG A 286 -22.61 -13.26 -3.77
CA ARG A 286 -22.93 -12.69 -5.09
C ARG A 286 -21.83 -12.93 -6.13
N ILE A 287 -20.59 -13.21 -5.70
CA ILE A 287 -19.47 -13.46 -6.62
C ILE A 287 -19.79 -14.56 -7.63
N ASP A 288 -20.46 -15.63 -7.18
CA ASP A 288 -20.84 -16.76 -8.03
C ASP A 288 -22.18 -16.59 -8.75
N SER A 289 -22.85 -15.46 -8.56
CA SER A 289 -24.11 -15.17 -9.22
C SER A 289 -23.94 -14.95 -10.74
N GLN A 290 -24.99 -15.24 -11.51
CA GLN A 290 -24.99 -14.99 -12.95
C GLN A 290 -24.69 -13.51 -13.30
N PRO A 291 -25.32 -12.50 -12.65
CA PRO A 291 -24.99 -11.10 -12.91
C PRO A 291 -23.51 -10.77 -12.68
N SER A 292 -22.91 -11.29 -11.61
CA SER A 292 -21.48 -11.03 -11.31
C SER A 292 -20.56 -11.69 -12.35
N ARG A 293 -20.88 -12.91 -12.81
CA ARG A 293 -20.13 -13.55 -13.91
C ARG A 293 -20.21 -12.74 -15.20
N LEU A 294 -21.40 -12.24 -15.55
CA LEU A 294 -21.56 -11.36 -16.73
C LEU A 294 -20.81 -10.04 -16.58
N TYR A 295 -20.83 -9.45 -15.41
CA TYR A 295 -20.07 -8.23 -15.12
C TYR A 295 -18.56 -8.46 -15.23
N ARG A 296 -18.02 -9.53 -14.68
CA ARG A 296 -16.61 -9.89 -14.81
C ARG A 296 -16.22 -10.08 -16.29
N LYS A 297 -17.02 -10.82 -17.06
CA LYS A 297 -16.82 -10.97 -18.52
C LYS A 297 -16.77 -9.60 -19.21
N TYR A 298 -17.71 -8.71 -18.89
CA TYR A 298 -17.69 -7.33 -19.42
C TYR A 298 -16.38 -6.59 -19.08
N LEU A 299 -15.88 -6.71 -17.84
CA LEU A 299 -14.62 -6.07 -17.42
C LEU A 299 -13.42 -6.60 -18.22
N SER A 300 -13.31 -7.92 -18.38
CA SER A 300 -12.25 -8.57 -19.14
C SER A 300 -12.25 -8.14 -20.62
N GLU A 301 -13.43 -8.11 -21.23
CA GLU A 301 -13.57 -7.74 -22.64
C GLU A 301 -13.42 -6.23 -22.91
N ARG A 302 -13.78 -5.38 -21.94
CA ARG A 302 -13.73 -3.92 -22.08
C ARG A 302 -12.34 -3.42 -22.49
N GLY A 303 -11.28 -3.95 -21.87
CA GLY A 303 -9.90 -3.58 -22.19
C GLY A 303 -9.48 -4.03 -23.58
N LYS A 304 -9.96 -5.21 -24.02
CA LYS A 304 -9.71 -5.71 -25.40
C LYS A 304 -10.38 -4.83 -26.42
N ARG A 305 -11.67 -4.50 -26.20
CA ARG A 305 -12.43 -3.60 -27.09
C ARG A 305 -11.80 -2.21 -27.21
N LEU A 306 -11.34 -1.63 -26.07
CA LEU A 306 -10.65 -0.34 -26.13
C LEU A 306 -9.39 -0.40 -27.00
N ARG A 307 -8.55 -1.44 -26.84
CA ARG A 307 -7.36 -1.59 -27.68
C ARG A 307 -7.69 -1.73 -29.15
N GLN A 308 -8.73 -2.48 -29.47
CA GLN A 308 -9.20 -2.61 -30.85
C GLN A 308 -9.68 -1.27 -31.42
N SER A 309 -10.51 -0.53 -30.67
CA SER A 309 -10.99 0.81 -31.10
C SER A 309 -9.83 1.79 -31.31
N LEU A 310 -8.77 1.73 -30.47
CA LEU A 310 -7.59 2.58 -30.67
C LEU A 310 -6.87 2.25 -31.99
N MET A 311 -6.78 0.97 -32.36
CA MET A 311 -6.22 0.58 -33.67
C MET A 311 -7.09 1.04 -34.82
N GLU A 312 -8.42 0.89 -34.70
CA GLU A 312 -9.37 1.28 -35.74
C GLU A 312 -9.36 2.80 -36.03
N VAL A 313 -9.14 3.64 -34.98
CA VAL A 313 -9.00 5.10 -35.16
C VAL A 313 -7.56 5.53 -35.49
N GLY A 314 -6.67 4.58 -35.76
CA GLY A 314 -5.29 4.87 -36.17
C GLY A 314 -4.41 5.45 -35.06
N TRP A 315 -4.76 5.22 -33.78
CA TRP A 315 -3.94 5.70 -32.66
C TRP A 315 -2.62 4.97 -32.60
N GLN A 316 -1.55 5.65 -32.95
CA GLN A 316 -0.21 5.08 -32.88
C GLN A 316 0.33 5.13 -31.45
N LYS A 317 0.92 4.01 -31.02
CA LYS A 317 1.59 3.91 -29.73
C LYS A 317 2.99 4.52 -29.83
N GLU A 318 3.11 5.80 -29.53
CA GLU A 318 4.43 6.40 -29.33
C GLU A 318 4.87 6.21 -27.88
N ILE A 319 6.07 5.66 -27.70
CA ILE A 319 6.71 5.58 -26.41
C ILE A 319 7.58 6.83 -26.25
N LYS A 320 7.13 7.75 -25.39
CA LYS A 320 7.90 8.96 -25.08
C LYS A 320 8.40 8.84 -23.65
N SER A 321 9.72 8.86 -23.49
CA SER A 321 10.34 9.05 -22.18
C SER A 321 9.90 10.39 -21.59
N ALA A 322 9.83 10.46 -20.28
CA ALA A 322 9.50 11.68 -19.55
C ALA A 322 10.49 11.91 -18.40
N GLU A 323 10.83 13.17 -18.18
CA GLU A 323 11.67 13.58 -17.08
C GLU A 323 10.95 13.45 -15.73
N PRO A 324 11.68 13.11 -14.65
CA PRO A 324 11.09 13.01 -13.32
C PRO A 324 10.62 14.38 -12.81
N GLY A 325 9.53 14.39 -12.07
CA GLY A 325 8.96 15.59 -11.46
C GLY A 325 7.42 15.61 -11.52
N ALA A 326 6.84 16.74 -11.12
CA ALA A 326 5.41 16.98 -11.13
C ALA A 326 5.06 18.14 -12.07
N ARG A 327 4.08 17.94 -12.93
CA ARG A 327 3.51 18.96 -13.80
C ARG A 327 2.03 19.17 -13.45
N LEU A 328 1.64 20.40 -13.14
CA LEU A 328 0.23 20.76 -12.98
C LEU A 328 -0.39 20.91 -14.36
N VAL A 329 -1.30 20.00 -14.72
CA VAL A 329 -1.92 19.95 -16.07
C VAL A 329 -3.31 20.57 -16.10
N ASP A 330 -3.99 20.62 -14.95
CA ASP A 330 -5.31 21.22 -14.84
C ASP A 330 -5.61 21.63 -13.39
N TYR A 331 -6.36 22.74 -13.22
CA TYR A 331 -6.79 23.24 -11.91
C TYR A 331 -7.97 24.21 -12.06
N ASP A 332 -8.74 24.41 -11.01
CA ASP A 332 -9.78 25.43 -10.95
C ASP A 332 -9.14 26.83 -10.93
N ARG A 333 -9.33 27.62 -11.98
CA ARG A 333 -8.77 28.98 -12.06
C ARG A 333 -9.34 29.93 -11.01
N ASP A 334 -10.57 29.69 -10.57
CA ASP A 334 -11.26 30.41 -9.50
C ASP A 334 -11.29 29.60 -8.17
N GLY A 335 -10.32 28.71 -7.98
CA GLY A 335 -10.28 27.79 -6.84
C GLY A 335 -10.23 28.49 -5.48
N GLU A 336 -9.48 29.61 -5.36
CA GLU A 336 -9.44 30.41 -4.12
C GLU A 336 -10.82 31.00 -3.82
N ASP A 337 -11.50 31.54 -4.81
CA ASP A 337 -12.83 32.10 -4.66
C ASP A 337 -13.87 31.03 -4.28
N LYS A 338 -13.79 29.84 -4.87
CA LYS A 338 -14.66 28.71 -4.54
C LYS A 338 -14.45 28.23 -3.12
N VAL A 339 -13.21 28.19 -2.64
CA VAL A 339 -12.91 27.82 -1.25
C VAL A 339 -13.47 28.85 -0.29
N ILE A 340 -13.23 30.14 -0.53
CA ILE A 340 -13.74 31.23 0.31
C ILE A 340 -15.28 31.25 0.30
N ALA A 341 -15.91 31.09 -0.87
CA ALA A 341 -17.36 30.97 -0.97
C ALA A 341 -17.88 29.77 -0.19
N GLY A 342 -17.17 28.64 -0.22
CA GLY A 342 -17.50 27.45 0.58
C GLY A 342 -17.36 27.64 2.08
N LEU A 343 -16.45 28.51 2.57
CA LEU A 343 -16.36 28.90 3.97
C LEU A 343 -17.52 29.78 4.41
N ILE A 344 -17.97 30.70 3.55
CA ILE A 344 -19.05 31.65 3.84
C ILE A 344 -20.43 30.98 3.75
N TYR A 345 -20.63 30.08 2.79
CA TYR A 345 -21.91 29.49 2.44
C TYR A 345 -22.73 28.91 3.62
N PRO A 346 -22.12 28.16 4.57
CA PRO A 346 -22.87 27.62 5.72
C PRO A 346 -23.38 28.70 6.70
N GLU A 347 -22.79 29.90 6.70
CA GLU A 347 -23.07 30.98 7.65
C GLU A 347 -24.18 31.92 7.16
N ILE A 348 -24.58 31.80 5.88
CA ILE A 348 -25.54 32.72 5.27
C ILE A 348 -26.64 31.94 4.53
N ARG A 349 -27.74 32.62 4.22
CA ARG A 349 -28.91 32.02 3.55
C ARG A 349 -29.03 32.50 2.10
N GLU A 350 -27.97 32.32 1.32
CA GLU A 350 -27.91 32.67 -0.10
C GLU A 350 -27.50 31.47 -0.93
N SER A 351 -27.76 31.51 -2.24
CA SER A 351 -27.28 30.44 -3.13
C SER A 351 -25.74 30.47 -3.23
N PHE A 352 -25.11 29.29 -3.44
CA PHE A 352 -23.67 29.23 -3.62
C PHE A 352 -23.18 30.11 -4.79
N THR A 353 -23.98 30.22 -5.86
CA THR A 353 -23.66 31.05 -7.02
C THR A 353 -23.61 32.52 -6.65
N ASP A 354 -24.56 33.02 -5.85
CA ASP A 354 -24.59 34.43 -5.43
C ASP A 354 -23.42 34.74 -4.49
N VAL A 355 -23.12 33.83 -3.54
CA VAL A 355 -21.96 33.95 -2.65
C VAL A 355 -20.67 34.00 -3.45
N LEU A 356 -20.46 33.08 -4.39
CA LEU A 356 -19.28 33.06 -5.26
C LEU A 356 -19.18 34.34 -6.09
N GLY A 357 -20.30 34.84 -6.62
CA GLY A 357 -20.34 36.10 -7.36
C GLY A 357 -19.92 37.30 -6.51
N LYS A 358 -20.27 37.32 -5.21
CA LYS A 358 -19.84 38.34 -4.25
C LYS A 358 -18.34 38.19 -3.93
N VAL A 359 -17.88 36.97 -3.68
CA VAL A 359 -16.47 36.68 -3.36
C VAL A 359 -15.55 37.09 -4.50
N LYS A 360 -15.93 36.84 -5.76
CA LYS A 360 -15.14 37.26 -6.92
C LYS A 360 -14.93 38.79 -7.00
N LYS A 361 -15.83 39.55 -6.42
CA LYS A 361 -15.75 41.04 -6.36
C LYS A 361 -15.02 41.54 -5.11
N MET A 362 -14.68 40.69 -4.17
CA MET A 362 -13.95 41.09 -2.94
C MET A 362 -12.50 41.47 -3.25
N SER A 363 -11.97 42.42 -2.49
CA SER A 363 -10.54 42.73 -2.50
C SER A 363 -9.72 41.54 -1.95
N ALA A 364 -8.47 41.41 -2.37
CA ALA A 364 -7.55 40.41 -1.84
C ALA A 364 -7.42 40.48 -0.31
N ALA A 365 -7.36 41.70 0.25
CA ALA A 365 -7.30 41.91 1.69
C ALA A 365 -8.53 41.37 2.45
N ASN A 366 -9.74 41.52 1.88
CA ASN A 366 -10.94 40.96 2.50
C ASN A 366 -10.98 39.43 2.41
N LYS A 367 -10.53 38.86 1.29
CA LYS A 367 -10.37 37.41 1.13
C LYS A 367 -9.37 36.84 2.14
N GLU A 368 -8.22 37.48 2.28
CA GLU A 368 -7.18 37.11 3.27
C GLU A 368 -7.71 37.20 4.70
N LYS A 369 -8.42 38.27 5.07
CA LYS A 369 -9.04 38.41 6.38
C LYS A 369 -9.99 37.25 6.74
N ILE A 370 -10.77 36.76 5.76
CA ILE A 370 -11.66 35.61 5.98
C ILE A 370 -10.82 34.34 6.19
N LEU A 371 -9.78 34.13 5.38
CA LEU A 371 -8.89 32.96 5.52
C LEU A 371 -8.13 32.98 6.85
N ASP A 372 -7.59 34.14 7.26
CA ASP A 372 -6.92 34.30 8.54
C ASP A 372 -7.86 34.00 9.71
N GLY A 373 -9.11 34.47 9.65
CA GLY A 373 -10.11 34.18 10.68
C GLY A 373 -10.39 32.69 10.88
N VAL A 374 -10.09 31.86 9.90
CA VAL A 374 -10.33 30.41 9.94
C VAL A 374 -9.04 29.61 10.15
N LEU A 375 -7.89 30.09 9.66
CA LEU A 375 -6.67 29.29 9.50
C LEU A 375 -5.46 29.80 10.29
N SER A 376 -5.48 31.03 10.85
CA SER A 376 -4.33 31.63 11.55
C SER A 376 -3.81 30.78 12.70
N ASP A 377 -4.71 30.12 13.44
CA ASP A 377 -4.34 29.30 14.60
C ASP A 377 -3.94 27.87 14.24
N ARG A 378 -3.91 27.54 12.93
CA ARG A 378 -3.52 26.24 12.46
C ARG A 378 -2.02 26.04 12.53
N SER A 379 -1.54 25.45 13.64
CA SER A 379 -0.13 25.25 13.94
C SER A 379 0.41 23.85 13.59
N ALA A 380 -0.47 22.90 13.25
CA ALA A 380 -0.08 21.51 12.99
C ALA A 380 -0.96 20.85 11.91
N ARG A 381 -0.39 19.89 11.16
CA ARG A 381 -1.08 19.16 10.09
C ARG A 381 -2.33 18.39 10.54
N TRP A 382 -2.41 17.98 11.80
CA TRP A 382 -3.59 17.31 12.36
C TRP A 382 -4.73 18.26 12.69
N TYR A 383 -4.53 19.57 12.65
CA TYR A 383 -5.59 20.58 12.62
C TYR A 383 -6.17 20.59 11.21
N LYS A 384 -7.30 19.89 11.05
CA LYS A 384 -7.88 19.59 9.74
C LYS A 384 -8.31 20.86 8.99
N ILE A 385 -7.97 20.93 7.73
CA ILE A 385 -8.48 21.94 6.80
C ILE A 385 -10.00 21.77 6.64
N PRO A 386 -10.79 22.86 6.61
CA PRO A 386 -12.24 22.81 6.41
C PRO A 386 -12.65 22.12 5.10
N ARG A 387 -13.86 21.56 5.07
CA ARG A 387 -14.40 20.90 3.86
C ARG A 387 -14.60 21.85 2.69
N ALA A 388 -14.68 23.15 2.92
CA ALA A 388 -14.72 24.17 1.87
C ALA A 388 -13.59 24.00 0.83
N PHE A 389 -12.42 23.48 1.25
CA PHE A 389 -11.29 23.18 0.36
C PHE A 389 -11.56 22.02 -0.63
N GLU A 390 -12.63 21.27 -0.46
CA GLU A 390 -13.07 20.27 -1.42
C GLU A 390 -13.71 20.90 -2.69
N ASN A 391 -14.04 22.21 -2.67
CA ASN A 391 -14.63 22.92 -3.81
C ASN A 391 -13.64 23.26 -4.94
N ALA A 392 -12.36 23.04 -4.75
CA ALA A 392 -11.36 23.28 -5.77
C ALA A 392 -10.50 22.02 -6.01
N HIS A 393 -10.13 21.78 -7.26
CA HIS A 393 -9.37 20.60 -7.66
C HIS A 393 -8.04 20.94 -8.35
N LEU A 394 -7.17 19.93 -8.34
CA LEU A 394 -5.86 19.92 -8.97
C LEU A 394 -5.70 18.61 -9.75
N ARG A 395 -5.07 18.68 -10.93
CA ARG A 395 -4.64 17.51 -11.70
C ARG A 395 -3.17 17.62 -12.03
N PHE A 396 -2.40 16.67 -11.52
CA PHE A 396 -0.96 16.55 -11.79
C PHE A 396 -0.69 15.39 -12.73
N GLU A 397 0.26 15.56 -13.64
CA GLU A 397 1.01 14.48 -14.26
C GLU A 397 2.34 14.36 -13.53
N ILE A 398 2.68 13.15 -13.07
CA ILE A 398 3.84 12.92 -12.22
C ILE A 398 4.66 11.79 -12.82
N VAL A 399 5.99 11.97 -12.82
CA VAL A 399 6.98 10.94 -13.16
C VAL A 399 7.90 10.76 -11.98
N MET A 400 7.89 9.57 -11.40
CA MET A 400 8.74 9.22 -10.25
C MET A 400 9.00 7.71 -10.22
N ASN A 401 10.00 7.27 -9.44
CA ASN A 401 10.25 5.84 -9.33
C ASN A 401 9.12 5.11 -8.59
N ILE A 402 8.95 3.82 -8.94
CA ILE A 402 7.89 2.96 -8.39
C ILE A 402 8.00 2.87 -6.86
N GLY A 403 9.23 2.78 -6.32
CA GLY A 403 9.46 2.71 -4.89
C GLY A 403 8.91 3.92 -4.12
N ALA A 404 9.05 5.13 -4.66
CA ALA A 404 8.51 6.36 -4.11
C ALA A 404 7.00 6.47 -4.33
N TRP A 405 6.52 6.12 -5.55
CA TRP A 405 5.10 6.11 -5.88
C TRP A 405 4.27 5.23 -4.93
N ARG A 406 4.78 4.09 -4.47
CA ARG A 406 4.08 3.20 -3.52
C ARG A 406 3.62 3.93 -2.24
N ASP A 407 4.38 4.93 -1.79
CA ASP A 407 4.00 5.74 -0.62
C ASP A 407 2.90 6.77 -0.95
N ILE A 408 2.90 7.33 -2.16
CA ILE A 408 1.86 8.24 -2.65
C ILE A 408 0.55 7.47 -2.95
N HIS A 409 0.66 6.27 -3.48
CA HIS A 409 -0.48 5.39 -3.77
C HIS A 409 -1.37 5.08 -2.55
N ARG A 410 -0.81 5.16 -1.34
CA ARG A 410 -1.57 4.95 -0.08
C ARG A 410 -2.59 6.05 0.24
N HIS A 411 -2.54 7.20 -0.43
CA HIS A 411 -3.55 8.24 -0.27
C HIS A 411 -4.84 7.84 -1.01
N ARG A 412 -5.91 7.55 -0.25
CA ARG A 412 -7.14 6.98 -0.80
C ARG A 412 -8.14 8.01 -1.30
N MET A 413 -7.96 9.29 -0.96
CA MET A 413 -8.89 10.39 -1.28
C MET A 413 -8.56 11.11 -2.58
N HIS A 414 -7.71 10.52 -3.42
CA HIS A 414 -7.42 11.03 -4.76
C HIS A 414 -7.69 9.95 -5.83
N THR A 415 -7.86 10.34 -7.07
CA THR A 415 -7.95 9.44 -8.20
C THR A 415 -6.60 9.36 -8.90
N GLN A 416 -6.11 8.15 -9.16
CA GLN A 416 -4.88 7.92 -9.91
C GLN A 416 -5.14 7.06 -11.15
N PHE A 417 -4.47 7.43 -12.24
CA PHE A 417 -4.38 6.63 -13.46
C PHE A 417 -2.90 6.47 -13.77
N ARG A 418 -2.40 5.26 -13.79
CA ARG A 418 -0.99 4.99 -14.08
C ARG A 418 -0.82 4.18 -15.35
N GLU A 419 0.30 4.38 -15.99
CA GLU A 419 0.80 3.47 -17.02
C GLU A 419 1.11 2.09 -16.41
N LYS A 420 1.16 1.06 -17.25
CA LYS A 420 1.78 -0.21 -16.86
C LYS A 420 3.24 0.04 -16.50
N TRP A 421 3.74 -0.67 -15.49
CA TRP A 421 5.13 -0.55 -15.13
C TRP A 421 6.03 -1.03 -16.26
N GLY A 422 7.07 -0.25 -16.53
CA GLY A 422 7.99 -0.50 -17.62
C GLY A 422 9.32 0.20 -17.41
N VAL A 423 10.17 0.13 -18.42
CA VAL A 423 11.54 0.67 -18.38
C VAL A 423 11.69 1.98 -19.16
N TYR A 424 10.64 2.45 -19.81
CA TYR A 424 10.69 3.51 -20.84
C TYR A 424 11.02 4.91 -20.32
N HIS A 425 10.78 5.18 -19.04
CA HIS A 425 11.10 6.47 -18.42
C HIS A 425 12.47 6.46 -17.71
N GLY A 426 13.27 5.41 -17.95
CA GLY A 426 14.56 5.22 -17.28
C GLY A 426 14.39 4.93 -15.78
N TYR A 427 15.45 5.17 -15.03
CA TYR A 427 15.54 4.88 -13.61
C TYR A 427 16.34 5.93 -12.85
N ASP A 428 16.19 5.96 -11.53
CA ASP A 428 16.95 6.85 -10.66
C ASP A 428 18.22 6.16 -10.14
N VAL A 429 19.24 6.94 -9.87
CA VAL A 429 20.46 6.47 -9.19
C VAL A 429 20.63 7.33 -7.95
N PRO A 430 20.63 6.73 -6.75
CA PRO A 430 20.85 7.47 -5.52
C PRO A 430 22.18 8.23 -5.53
N ALA A 431 22.15 9.52 -5.17
CA ALA A 431 23.34 10.37 -5.15
C ALA A 431 24.42 9.80 -4.24
N GLU A 432 24.03 9.20 -3.14
CA GLU A 432 24.92 8.54 -2.17
C GLU A 432 25.72 7.39 -2.79
N LEU A 433 25.16 6.66 -3.74
CA LEU A 433 25.89 5.59 -4.44
C LEU A 433 26.90 6.17 -5.44
N ILE A 434 26.61 7.33 -6.04
CA ILE A 434 27.54 8.04 -6.92
C ILE A 434 28.72 8.56 -6.08
N GLU A 435 28.46 9.22 -4.97
CA GLU A 435 29.48 9.77 -4.06
C GLU A 435 30.43 8.68 -3.50
N THR A 436 29.86 7.48 -3.26
CA THR A 436 30.63 6.34 -2.73
C THR A 436 31.20 5.41 -3.80
N LYS A 437 31.01 5.73 -5.08
CA LYS A 437 31.46 4.93 -6.24
C LYS A 437 30.86 3.51 -6.30
N LEU A 438 29.68 3.34 -5.76
CA LEU A 438 28.90 2.08 -5.82
C LEU A 438 27.86 2.07 -6.95
N ASP A 439 27.67 3.21 -7.62
CA ASP A 439 26.67 3.40 -8.68
C ASP A 439 26.95 2.54 -9.92
N GLN A 440 28.19 2.25 -10.27
CA GLN A 440 28.51 1.42 -11.43
C GLN A 440 27.94 -0.02 -11.27
N THR A 441 28.14 -0.64 -10.11
CA THR A 441 27.59 -1.96 -9.81
C THR A 441 26.06 -1.95 -9.82
N TYR A 442 25.47 -0.88 -9.27
CA TYR A 442 24.04 -0.65 -9.25
C TYR A 442 23.46 -0.55 -10.68
N ARG A 443 24.04 0.31 -11.52
CA ARG A 443 23.61 0.52 -12.92
C ARG A 443 23.71 -0.77 -13.74
N GLN A 444 24.83 -1.49 -13.66
CA GLN A 444 25.04 -2.74 -14.38
C GLN A 444 23.97 -3.80 -14.09
N ALA A 445 23.44 -3.85 -12.86
CA ALA A 445 22.35 -4.76 -12.51
C ALA A 445 21.01 -4.31 -13.10
N ILE A 446 20.71 -3.00 -13.06
CA ILE A 446 19.48 -2.44 -13.59
C ILE A 446 19.44 -2.50 -15.12
N ASP A 447 20.54 -2.23 -15.81
CA ASP A 447 20.60 -2.20 -17.28
C ASP A 447 20.26 -3.56 -17.90
N LYS A 448 20.57 -4.68 -17.21
CA LYS A 448 20.18 -6.02 -17.64
C LYS A 448 18.66 -6.24 -17.68
N VAL A 449 17.93 -5.50 -16.86
CA VAL A 449 16.47 -5.58 -16.77
C VAL A 449 15.80 -5.10 -18.05
N GLY A 450 16.34 -4.05 -18.69
CA GLY A 450 15.74 -3.47 -19.90
C GLY A 450 15.61 -4.50 -21.04
N GLY A 451 16.69 -5.24 -21.33
CA GLY A 451 16.67 -6.28 -22.36
C GLY A 451 15.71 -7.43 -22.04
N LEU A 452 15.64 -7.86 -20.80
CA LEU A 452 14.69 -8.89 -20.37
C LEU A 452 13.24 -8.39 -20.50
N TYR A 453 12.97 -7.16 -20.03
CA TYR A 453 11.64 -6.55 -20.11
C TYR A 453 11.14 -6.54 -21.55
N GLU A 454 11.94 -6.07 -22.50
CA GLU A 454 11.55 -6.01 -23.93
C GLU A 454 11.24 -7.38 -24.51
N LYS A 455 12.04 -8.41 -24.17
CA LYS A 455 11.79 -9.78 -24.59
C LYS A 455 10.45 -10.30 -24.07
N ILE A 456 10.15 -10.09 -22.79
CA ILE A 456 8.88 -10.54 -22.21
C ILE A 456 7.72 -9.70 -22.77
N ALA A 457 7.89 -8.39 -22.90
CA ALA A 457 6.86 -7.46 -23.36
C ALA A 457 6.45 -7.72 -24.82
N ALA A 458 7.34 -8.28 -25.65
CA ALA A 458 7.02 -8.73 -27.01
C ALA A 458 5.98 -9.86 -27.02
N HIS A 459 5.89 -10.66 -25.96
CA HIS A 459 4.88 -11.70 -25.79
C HIS A 459 3.68 -11.20 -24.97
N ASP A 460 3.95 -10.63 -23.80
CA ASP A 460 2.92 -10.09 -22.89
C ASP A 460 3.45 -8.93 -22.06
N ALA A 461 2.94 -7.73 -22.32
CA ALA A 461 3.31 -6.52 -21.59
C ALA A 461 2.77 -6.48 -20.14
N GLU A 462 1.77 -7.29 -19.79
CA GLU A 462 1.35 -7.46 -18.39
C GLU A 462 2.37 -8.29 -17.62
N LEU A 463 2.83 -9.38 -18.21
CA LEU A 463 3.84 -10.28 -17.64
C LEU A 463 5.19 -9.57 -17.46
N ALA A 464 5.57 -8.70 -18.39
CA ALA A 464 6.82 -7.95 -18.34
C ALA A 464 6.95 -7.06 -17.09
N GLN A 465 5.82 -6.64 -16.49
CA GLN A 465 5.85 -5.84 -15.27
C GLN A 465 6.63 -6.51 -14.12
N TYR A 466 6.68 -7.85 -14.04
CA TYR A 466 7.42 -8.57 -13.00
C TYR A 466 8.95 -8.38 -13.08
N ALA A 467 9.47 -8.07 -14.25
CA ALA A 467 10.90 -7.82 -14.43
C ALA A 467 11.35 -6.41 -14.00
N VAL A 468 10.44 -5.46 -13.94
CA VAL A 468 10.76 -4.05 -13.60
C VAL A 468 11.26 -3.94 -12.17
N THR A 469 12.17 -3.01 -11.88
CA THR A 469 12.64 -2.76 -10.51
C THR A 469 11.99 -1.53 -9.89
N LEU A 470 12.02 -1.42 -8.55
CA LEU A 470 11.40 -0.32 -7.82
C LEU A 470 12.00 1.06 -8.15
N VAL A 471 13.20 1.09 -8.73
CA VAL A 471 13.85 2.35 -9.13
C VAL A 471 13.44 2.83 -10.52
N HIS A 472 12.85 1.97 -11.36
CA HIS A 472 12.30 2.41 -12.63
C HIS A 472 11.18 3.42 -12.41
N ARG A 473 11.12 4.40 -13.31
CA ARG A 473 10.13 5.47 -13.25
C ARG A 473 8.83 5.05 -13.92
N LEU A 474 7.72 5.50 -13.36
CA LEU A 474 6.41 5.42 -13.96
C LEU A 474 5.81 6.80 -14.11
N ARG A 475 4.95 6.98 -15.10
CA ARG A 475 4.13 8.17 -15.27
C ARG A 475 2.70 7.88 -14.85
N PHE A 476 2.09 8.81 -14.12
CA PHE A 476 0.70 8.70 -13.69
C PHE A 476 0.04 10.07 -13.57
N ILE A 477 -1.28 10.08 -13.72
CA ILE A 477 -2.12 11.23 -13.43
C ILE A 477 -2.68 11.11 -12.03
N GLN A 478 -2.60 12.19 -11.26
CA GLN A 478 -3.22 12.32 -9.94
C GLN A 478 -4.21 13.47 -9.96
N TYR A 479 -5.50 13.16 -9.69
CA TYR A 479 -6.58 14.13 -9.55
C TYR A 479 -7.05 14.14 -8.11
N GLN A 480 -7.10 15.34 -7.49
CA GLN A 480 -7.50 15.51 -6.10
C GLN A 480 -8.03 16.91 -5.84
N ASN A 481 -8.88 17.03 -4.79
CA ASN A 481 -9.28 18.33 -4.27
C ASN A 481 -8.18 18.95 -3.37
N LEU A 482 -8.30 20.25 -3.08
CA LEU A 482 -7.31 20.94 -2.26
C LEU A 482 -7.24 20.42 -0.84
N ARG A 483 -8.33 19.95 -0.25
CA ARG A 483 -8.30 19.37 1.10
C ARG A 483 -7.44 18.11 1.17
N ALA A 484 -7.58 17.23 0.19
CA ALA A 484 -6.74 16.04 0.06
C ALA A 484 -5.28 16.40 -0.22
N PHE A 485 -5.04 17.44 -1.05
CA PHE A 485 -3.71 17.93 -1.35
C PHE A 485 -2.98 18.47 -0.11
N PHE A 486 -3.61 19.30 0.71
CA PHE A 486 -3.00 19.80 1.95
C PHE A 486 -2.58 18.65 2.86
N TRP A 487 -3.49 17.69 3.08
CA TRP A 487 -3.18 16.52 3.90
C TRP A 487 -2.01 15.69 3.36
N GLU A 488 -2.01 15.44 2.06
CA GLU A 488 -0.96 14.66 1.39
C GLU A 488 0.38 15.38 1.46
N SER A 489 0.45 16.62 1.01
CA SER A 489 1.70 17.37 0.94
C SER A 489 2.33 17.59 2.32
N GLU A 490 1.52 17.93 3.34
CA GLU A 490 2.00 18.11 4.71
C GLU A 490 2.45 16.80 5.36
N LEU A 491 1.85 15.65 5.00
CA LEU A 491 2.28 14.35 5.48
C LEU A 491 3.51 13.83 4.74
N ARG A 492 3.60 14.07 3.43
CA ARG A 492 4.67 13.47 2.59
C ARG A 492 5.94 14.30 2.53
N THR A 493 5.92 15.53 3.01
CA THR A 493 7.12 16.38 3.11
C THR A 493 7.85 16.29 4.45
N ILE A 494 7.29 15.61 5.48
CA ILE A 494 7.93 15.46 6.80
C ILE A 494 9.33 14.82 6.71
N ALA A 495 10.19 15.11 7.66
CA ALA A 495 11.58 14.63 7.72
C ALA A 495 11.72 13.11 7.63
N GLN A 496 10.74 12.34 8.16
CA GLN A 496 10.71 10.87 8.13
C GLN A 496 10.43 10.28 6.74
N GLY A 497 10.02 11.12 5.79
CA GLY A 497 9.72 10.73 4.42
C GLY A 497 10.94 10.28 3.63
N HIS A 498 10.76 9.43 2.62
CA HIS A 498 11.82 9.09 1.67
C HIS A 498 12.13 10.32 0.78
N PRO A 499 13.39 10.64 0.52
CA PRO A 499 13.78 11.83 -0.27
C PRO A 499 13.07 11.93 -1.62
N ASP A 500 12.91 10.81 -2.33
CA ASP A 500 12.36 10.81 -3.69
C ASP A 500 10.93 11.35 -3.73
N TYR A 501 10.03 10.84 -2.89
CA TYR A 501 8.66 11.36 -2.90
C TYR A 501 8.55 12.74 -2.21
N ARG A 502 9.43 13.05 -1.25
CA ARG A 502 9.45 14.38 -0.63
C ARG A 502 9.75 15.47 -1.67
N LYS A 503 10.74 15.25 -2.55
CA LYS A 503 11.11 16.19 -3.62
C LYS A 503 9.91 16.45 -4.54
N VAL A 504 9.21 15.42 -4.96
CA VAL A 504 8.00 15.54 -5.83
C VAL A 504 6.89 16.30 -5.11
N GLU A 505 6.63 15.99 -3.84
CA GLU A 505 5.60 16.71 -3.07
C GLU A 505 5.97 18.18 -2.82
N GLN A 506 7.24 18.49 -2.55
CA GLN A 506 7.73 19.86 -2.44
C GLN A 506 7.56 20.63 -3.77
N GLU A 507 7.79 19.98 -4.91
CA GLU A 507 7.54 20.56 -6.21
C GLU A 507 6.06 20.88 -6.42
N LYS A 508 5.15 19.93 -6.10
CA LYS A 508 3.70 20.16 -6.13
C LYS A 508 3.30 21.34 -5.26
N VAL A 509 3.86 21.47 -4.07
CA VAL A 509 3.61 22.61 -3.16
C VAL A 509 4.04 23.93 -3.79
N ARG A 510 5.23 23.98 -4.44
CA ARG A 510 5.68 25.21 -5.15
C ARG A 510 4.70 25.59 -6.27
N LEU A 511 4.25 24.61 -7.05
CA LEU A 511 3.28 24.83 -8.11
C LEU A 511 1.95 25.37 -7.58
N VAL A 512 1.43 24.78 -6.49
CA VAL A 512 0.15 25.21 -5.88
C VAL A 512 0.27 26.59 -5.25
N LYS A 513 1.37 26.91 -4.55
CA LYS A 513 1.62 28.26 -4.02
C LYS A 513 1.66 29.33 -5.11
N LYS A 514 2.10 28.97 -6.33
CA LYS A 514 2.14 29.88 -7.47
C LYS A 514 0.76 30.20 -8.03
N ILE A 515 -0.13 29.19 -8.11
CA ILE A 515 -1.48 29.38 -8.69
C ILE A 515 -2.52 29.84 -7.68
N TYR A 516 -2.31 29.52 -6.39
CA TYR A 516 -3.18 29.87 -5.27
C TYR A 516 -2.37 30.57 -4.16
N PRO A 517 -1.94 31.83 -4.38
CA PRO A 517 -1.07 32.53 -3.45
C PRO A 517 -1.71 32.82 -2.09
N LEU A 518 -3.03 33.03 -2.01
CA LEU A 518 -3.73 33.26 -0.77
C LEU A 518 -3.81 31.96 0.07
N LEU A 519 -4.25 30.86 -0.53
CA LEU A 519 -4.37 29.56 0.14
C LEU A 519 -3.01 28.92 0.43
N GLY A 520 -2.04 29.15 -0.44
CA GLY A 520 -0.69 28.61 -0.34
C GLY A 520 0.07 29.03 0.91
N LYS A 521 -0.30 30.17 1.54
CA LYS A 521 0.28 30.64 2.81
C LYS A 521 0.07 29.67 3.97
N TYR A 522 -1.06 28.93 3.96
CA TYR A 522 -1.47 28.02 5.04
C TYR A 522 -1.03 26.58 4.87
N ILE A 523 -0.25 26.26 3.82
CA ILE A 523 0.31 24.92 3.60
C ILE A 523 1.49 24.72 4.55
N LEU A 524 1.36 23.81 5.50
CA LEU A 524 2.38 23.45 6.51
C LEU A 524 3.33 22.34 6.00
N ALA A 525 3.72 22.42 4.74
CA ALA A 525 4.65 21.47 4.15
C ALA A 525 6.09 21.80 4.56
N ASP A 526 6.86 20.76 4.90
CA ASP A 526 8.28 20.88 5.19
C ASP A 526 9.09 20.94 3.89
N MET A 527 9.76 22.08 3.67
CA MET A 527 10.53 22.37 2.44
C MET A 527 12.03 22.15 2.61
N ASN A 528 12.48 21.66 3.76
CA ASN A 528 13.90 21.39 4.03
C ASN A 528 14.36 20.05 3.46
N ASP A 529 15.67 19.86 3.30
CA ASP A 529 16.30 18.59 2.98
C ASP A 529 16.93 17.97 4.23
N TYR A 530 16.98 16.63 4.28
CA TYR A 530 17.50 15.88 5.43
C TYR A 530 18.42 14.76 4.97
N SER A 531 19.61 14.68 5.54
CA SER A 531 20.59 13.60 5.26
C SER A 531 20.12 12.25 5.82
N PHE A 532 19.46 12.27 6.98
CA PHE A 532 18.87 11.10 7.64
C PHE A 532 17.39 11.34 7.91
N ALA A 533 16.54 10.58 7.25
CA ALA A 533 15.08 10.71 7.33
C ALA A 533 14.51 10.41 8.73
N ARG A 534 15.28 9.83 9.68
CA ARG A 534 14.72 9.26 10.91
C ARG A 534 15.58 9.37 12.17
N ARG A 535 16.60 10.18 12.16
CA ARG A 535 17.47 10.37 13.34
C ARG A 535 16.64 10.73 14.58
N GLU A 536 15.75 11.70 14.45
CA GLU A 536 14.90 12.16 15.56
C GLU A 536 13.78 11.17 15.94
N THR A 537 13.32 10.36 14.99
CA THR A 537 12.22 9.42 15.23
C THR A 537 12.62 8.32 16.21
N GLN A 538 13.85 7.82 16.14
CA GLN A 538 14.32 6.76 17.02
C GLN A 538 14.40 7.27 18.49
N SER A 539 14.91 8.48 18.68
CA SER A 539 14.95 9.10 20.01
C SER A 539 13.56 9.36 20.58
N GLN A 540 12.62 9.79 19.73
CA GLN A 540 11.22 9.99 20.14
C GLN A 540 10.50 8.67 20.48
N ILE A 541 10.80 7.59 19.78
CA ILE A 541 10.25 6.25 20.08
C ILE A 541 10.76 5.80 21.44
N GLU A 542 12.05 5.85 21.69
CA GLU A 542 12.67 5.46 22.97
C GLU A 542 12.14 6.28 24.15
N GLN A 543 11.94 7.58 23.95
CA GLN A 543 11.33 8.44 24.96
C GLN A 543 9.89 8.01 25.29
N LYS A 544 9.09 7.71 24.26
CA LYS A 544 7.71 7.26 24.44
C LYS A 544 7.62 5.86 25.04
N GLU A 545 8.51 4.95 24.68
CA GLU A 545 8.61 3.63 25.30
C GLU A 545 8.86 3.77 26.80
N LYS A 546 9.80 4.62 27.19
CA LYS A 546 10.08 4.92 28.59
C LYS A 546 8.90 5.54 29.31
N GLU A 547 8.21 6.51 28.68
CA GLU A 547 7.00 7.14 29.25
C GLU A 547 5.88 6.10 29.47
N LEU A 548 5.73 5.12 28.56
CA LEU A 548 4.75 4.04 28.67
C LEU A 548 5.14 3.04 29.77
N GLU A 549 6.41 2.66 29.87
CA GLU A 549 6.92 1.80 30.94
C GLU A 549 6.68 2.44 32.32
N ASP A 550 6.99 3.72 32.46
CA ASP A 550 6.74 4.49 33.68
C ASP A 550 5.23 4.56 34.02
N TYR A 551 4.36 4.78 33.01
CA TYR A 551 2.92 4.81 33.19
C TYR A 551 2.35 3.47 33.66
N PHE A 552 2.75 2.36 33.04
CA PHE A 552 2.29 1.01 33.45
C PHE A 552 2.86 0.59 34.81
N SER A 553 4.10 0.95 35.12
CA SER A 553 4.72 0.70 36.41
C SER A 553 4.03 1.46 37.56
N GLN A 554 3.50 2.66 37.30
CA GLN A 554 2.72 3.43 38.27
C GLN A 554 1.31 2.87 38.47
N LYS A 555 0.69 2.27 37.45
CA LYS A 555 -0.64 1.65 37.56
C LYS A 555 -0.61 0.25 38.17
N ALA A 556 0.53 -0.43 38.15
CA ALA A 556 0.72 -1.73 38.76
C ALA A 556 1.05 -1.66 40.27
N ARG A 557 1.26 -0.47 40.81
CA ARG A 557 1.34 -0.16 42.25
C ARG A 557 0.00 0.34 42.77
#